data_e890b1bafaa013a236aa70b10aa7e4ff
#
_entry.id   e890b1bafaa013a236aa70b10aa7e4ff
#
_cell.length_a   1.000
_cell.length_b   1.000
_cell.length_c   1.000
_cell.angle_alpha   90.00
_cell.angle_beta   90.00
_cell.angle_gamma   90.00
#
_symmetry.space_group_name_H-M   'P 1'
#
loop_
_entity.id
_entity.type
_entity.pdbx_description
1 polymer ?
#
loop_
_entity_poly.entity_id
_entity_poly.type
_entity_poly.pdbx_seq_one_letter_code
_entity_poly.pdbx_strand_id
1 'polypeptide(L)'
;MKELLQRAKELEPEMLENRRWLHRHPELGFELHETCAFVEKKLKAMGYAPQRMSKTGIVATVGRAGGKTILLRADMDALPMKEESGLPFSATGDVAHTCGHDTHTAMLLAAAQMLKEHEGELNGCVKLMFQPDEEGTNPLGFSGAQAMLKDGVLENPHVDAAVSMHIMSQSPHPAGTIYTRRGPMMSSCDTITITVTGKGTHGSMPQEGVDALNVGVHIYSALQNLTARELAPEEQGVLTIGSFNGGEAANVLPEKVCLVGTMRTTVEATRTRFKKRIEAICAGMAQAFGAKVGVEFTQGIPTVYNDPALTQRVIGYTSELLGEEVPEMRAPFSCSDDLSEISQVVPTCYLILSGGTAQEGHPYPQHNPRVTFEESVLYRGAAVFANTAIEWLKENG
;
A
#
# COMPACT_ATOMS: atom_id res chain seq x y z
N MET A 1 -29.47 -0.40 7.04
CA MET A 1 -28.45 0.62 6.64
C MET A 1 -28.35 1.78 7.61
N LYS A 2 -29.39 2.59 7.85
CA LYS A 2 -29.33 3.69 8.85
C LYS A 2 -28.96 3.22 10.27
N GLU A 3 -29.43 2.04 10.64
CA GLU A 3 -29.10 1.39 11.92
C GLU A 3 -27.60 1.06 12.02
N LEU A 4 -26.96 0.62 10.92
CA LEU A 4 -25.52 0.28 10.92
C LEU A 4 -24.64 1.54 11.09
N LEU A 5 -25.00 2.64 10.42
CA LEU A 5 -24.30 3.92 10.60
C LEU A 5 -24.46 4.47 12.01
N GLN A 6 -25.69 4.35 12.57
CA GLN A 6 -25.96 4.73 13.96
C GLN A 6 -25.16 3.85 14.93
N ARG A 7 -25.12 2.53 14.69
CA ARG A 7 -24.33 1.59 15.51
C ARG A 7 -22.84 1.91 15.48
N ALA A 8 -22.28 2.23 14.31
CA ALA A 8 -20.90 2.66 14.18
C ALA A 8 -20.61 3.93 15.00
N LYS A 9 -21.57 4.88 15.04
CA LYS A 9 -21.46 6.09 15.86
C LYS A 9 -21.51 5.78 17.35
N GLU A 10 -22.29 4.80 17.78
CA GLU A 10 -22.30 4.34 19.18
C GLU A 10 -20.99 3.66 19.60
N LEU A 11 -20.30 3.01 18.66
CA LEU A 11 -19.00 2.39 18.87
C LEU A 11 -17.82 3.38 18.81
N GLU A 12 -18.06 4.63 18.40
CA GLU A 12 -17.02 5.65 18.26
C GLU A 12 -16.14 5.81 19.51
N PRO A 13 -16.67 5.89 20.74
CA PRO A 13 -15.82 6.05 21.93
C PRO A 13 -14.81 4.90 22.09
N GLU A 14 -15.23 3.65 21.92
CA GLU A 14 -14.34 2.50 21.99
C GLU A 14 -13.35 2.47 20.80
N MET A 15 -13.81 2.82 19.61
CA MET A 15 -12.95 2.89 18.41
C MET A 15 -11.85 3.94 18.59
N LEU A 16 -12.15 5.11 19.14
CA LEU A 16 -11.16 6.14 19.44
C LEU A 16 -10.20 5.71 20.57
N GLU A 17 -10.66 4.99 21.58
CA GLU A 17 -9.80 4.40 22.60
C GLU A 17 -8.83 3.39 21.97
N ASN A 18 -9.34 2.50 21.12
CA ASN A 18 -8.52 1.52 20.40
C ASN A 18 -7.47 2.21 19.51
N ARG A 19 -7.87 3.20 18.69
CA ARG A 19 -6.98 3.99 17.86
C ARG A 19 -5.87 4.66 18.69
N ARG A 20 -6.23 5.33 19.80
CA ARG A 20 -5.28 6.04 20.65
C ARG A 20 -4.36 5.09 21.42
N TRP A 21 -4.82 3.89 21.72
CA TRP A 21 -3.95 2.86 22.29
C TRP A 21 -2.90 2.42 21.28
N LEU A 22 -3.31 2.06 20.06
CA LEU A 22 -2.42 1.68 18.95
C LEU A 22 -1.41 2.79 18.65
N HIS A 23 -1.87 4.02 18.57
CA HIS A 23 -1.04 5.20 18.30
C HIS A 23 0.09 5.40 19.33
N ARG A 24 -0.17 5.08 20.60
CA ARG A 24 0.86 5.13 21.67
C ARG A 24 1.81 3.95 21.70
N HIS A 25 1.49 2.86 20.99
CA HIS A 25 2.27 1.62 20.98
C HIS A 25 2.64 1.23 19.54
N PRO A 26 3.29 2.13 18.78
CA PRO A 26 3.63 1.87 17.39
C PRO A 26 4.79 0.87 17.31
N GLU A 27 4.68 -0.08 16.38
CA GLU A 27 5.68 -1.13 16.13
C GLU A 27 5.99 -1.21 14.63
N LEU A 28 7.13 -1.81 14.26
CA LEU A 28 7.64 -1.84 12.88
C LEU A 28 7.55 -3.22 12.24
N GLY A 29 7.24 -3.24 10.96
CA GLY A 29 7.40 -4.40 10.10
C GLY A 29 6.64 -5.62 10.59
N PHE A 30 7.35 -6.73 10.79
CA PHE A 30 6.79 -7.97 11.34
C PHE A 30 6.97 -8.11 12.87
N GLU A 31 7.47 -7.10 13.56
CA GLU A 31 7.70 -7.14 15.02
C GLU A 31 6.56 -6.48 15.81
N LEU A 32 5.31 -6.67 15.37
CA LEU A 32 4.10 -6.06 15.93
C LEU A 32 3.53 -6.88 17.11
N HIS A 33 4.33 -7.14 18.13
CA HIS A 33 3.97 -8.07 19.20
C HIS A 33 2.84 -7.56 20.10
N GLU A 34 2.91 -6.28 20.50
CA GLU A 34 1.89 -5.65 21.35
C GLU A 34 0.62 -5.35 20.55
N THR A 35 0.75 -4.82 19.35
CA THR A 35 -0.34 -4.56 18.40
C THR A 35 -1.11 -5.83 18.09
N CYS A 36 -0.41 -6.91 17.72
CA CYS A 36 -1.00 -8.21 17.45
C CYS A 36 -1.74 -8.76 18.67
N ALA A 37 -1.14 -8.73 19.87
CA ALA A 37 -1.78 -9.20 21.11
C ALA A 37 -3.03 -8.36 21.44
N PHE A 38 -2.99 -7.04 21.21
CA PHE A 38 -4.13 -6.14 21.41
C PHE A 38 -5.29 -6.50 20.47
N VAL A 39 -5.05 -6.61 19.17
CA VAL A 39 -6.06 -6.96 18.17
C VAL A 39 -6.64 -8.35 18.45
N GLU A 40 -5.78 -9.33 18.74
CA GLU A 40 -6.22 -10.68 19.08
C GLU A 40 -7.13 -10.70 20.32
N LYS A 41 -6.78 -9.94 21.37
CA LYS A 41 -7.59 -9.79 22.58
C LYS A 41 -8.96 -9.19 22.28
N LYS A 42 -9.01 -8.11 21.47
CA LYS A 42 -10.27 -7.46 21.07
C LYS A 42 -11.17 -8.41 20.27
N LEU A 43 -10.63 -9.10 19.28
CA LEU A 43 -11.38 -10.07 18.48
C LEU A 43 -11.93 -11.23 19.34
N LYS A 44 -11.13 -11.77 20.27
CA LYS A 44 -11.58 -12.83 21.21
C LYS A 44 -12.71 -12.35 22.10
N ALA A 45 -12.65 -11.09 22.58
CA ALA A 45 -13.71 -10.52 23.40
C ALA A 45 -15.05 -10.39 22.65
N MET A 46 -14.98 -10.16 21.32
CA MET A 46 -16.15 -10.16 20.42
C MET A 46 -16.65 -11.56 20.05
N GLY A 47 -15.97 -12.62 20.49
CA GLY A 47 -16.34 -14.03 20.18
C GLY A 47 -15.77 -14.56 18.88
N TYR A 48 -14.75 -13.95 18.31
CA TYR A 48 -13.99 -14.50 17.18
C TYR A 48 -12.96 -15.54 17.65
N ALA A 49 -12.51 -16.38 16.70
CA ALA A 49 -11.38 -17.29 16.85
C ALA A 49 -10.21 -16.84 15.97
N PRO A 50 -9.50 -15.74 16.34
CA PRO A 50 -8.43 -15.20 15.50
C PRO A 50 -7.26 -16.19 15.39
N GLN A 51 -6.65 -16.22 14.20
CA GLN A 51 -5.47 -17.03 13.90
C GLN A 51 -4.31 -16.10 13.53
N ARG A 52 -3.12 -16.39 14.03
CA ARG A 52 -1.90 -15.68 13.64
C ARG A 52 -1.38 -16.21 12.32
N MET A 53 -0.91 -15.31 11.49
CA MET A 53 -0.34 -15.58 10.17
C MET A 53 0.85 -14.66 9.95
N SER A 54 1.88 -15.11 9.22
CA SER A 54 3.05 -14.29 8.89
C SER A 54 3.62 -13.55 10.11
N LYS A 55 3.87 -14.32 11.18
CA LYS A 55 4.43 -13.88 12.46
C LYS A 55 3.47 -13.05 13.32
N THR A 56 3.06 -11.85 12.90
CA THR A 56 2.22 -10.92 13.67
C THR A 56 0.95 -10.46 12.93
N GLY A 57 0.69 -10.97 11.74
CA GLY A 57 -0.60 -10.80 11.08
C GLY A 57 -1.70 -11.60 11.78
N ILE A 58 -2.94 -11.14 11.67
CA ILE A 58 -4.11 -11.81 12.27
C ILE A 58 -5.18 -11.97 11.21
N VAL A 59 -5.78 -13.16 11.20
CA VAL A 59 -6.96 -13.46 10.38
C VAL A 59 -8.08 -13.96 11.27
N ALA A 60 -9.29 -13.48 11.05
CA ALA A 60 -10.49 -13.98 11.70
C ALA A 60 -11.64 -14.06 10.69
N THR A 61 -12.61 -14.95 10.94
CA THR A 61 -13.76 -15.14 10.05
C THR A 61 -15.06 -15.04 10.83
N VAL A 62 -16.12 -14.59 10.13
CA VAL A 62 -17.47 -14.53 10.66
C VAL A 62 -18.48 -14.85 9.56
N GLY A 63 -19.60 -15.48 9.90
CA GLY A 63 -20.66 -15.88 8.98
C GLY A 63 -20.65 -17.37 8.67
N ARG A 64 -21.18 -17.77 7.51
CA ARG A 64 -21.43 -19.17 7.14
C ARG A 64 -20.33 -19.73 6.26
N ALA A 65 -19.95 -20.97 6.51
CA ALA A 65 -19.11 -21.73 5.59
C ALA A 65 -19.90 -22.15 4.34
N GLY A 66 -19.20 -22.28 3.19
CA GLY A 66 -19.75 -22.81 1.93
C GLY A 66 -20.43 -21.79 1.01
N GLY A 67 -20.54 -20.52 1.41
CA GLY A 67 -20.91 -19.39 0.56
C GLY A 67 -19.70 -18.64 -0.01
N LYS A 68 -19.95 -17.48 -0.64
CA LYS A 68 -18.90 -16.56 -1.05
C LYS A 68 -18.21 -15.92 0.15
N THR A 69 -16.96 -15.52 -0.05
CA THR A 69 -16.16 -14.87 0.98
C THR A 69 -15.65 -13.52 0.52
N ILE A 70 -15.89 -12.49 1.33
CA ILE A 70 -15.28 -11.18 1.16
C ILE A 70 -14.21 -10.94 2.23
N LEU A 71 -13.04 -10.45 1.82
CA LEU A 71 -11.95 -10.07 2.71
C LEU A 71 -12.00 -8.56 2.98
N LEU A 72 -11.89 -8.18 4.24
CA LEU A 72 -11.68 -6.80 4.68
C LEU A 72 -10.27 -6.69 5.28
N ARG A 73 -9.45 -5.74 4.78
CA ARG A 73 -8.06 -5.58 5.19
C ARG A 73 -7.82 -4.27 5.91
N ALA A 74 -7.05 -4.32 6.99
CA ALA A 74 -6.37 -3.18 7.59
C ALA A 74 -4.91 -3.55 7.87
N ASP A 75 -4.00 -2.64 7.60
CA ASP A 75 -2.61 -2.69 8.00
C ASP A 75 -2.43 -2.23 9.44
N MET A 76 -1.30 -2.63 10.09
CA MET A 76 -1.10 -2.41 11.51
C MET A 76 0.25 -1.77 11.87
N ASP A 77 1.21 -1.77 10.95
CA ASP A 77 2.57 -1.31 11.19
C ASP A 77 2.71 0.21 11.21
N ALA A 78 3.83 0.69 11.73
CA ALA A 78 4.18 2.09 11.86
C ALA A 78 5.50 2.40 11.15
N LEU A 79 5.95 3.65 11.19
CA LEU A 79 7.14 4.13 10.52
C LEU A 79 8.26 4.49 11.52
N PRO A 80 9.55 4.29 11.13
CA PRO A 80 10.70 4.64 11.96
C PRO A 80 10.95 6.15 11.92
N MET A 81 10.13 6.90 12.65
CA MET A 81 10.29 8.34 12.81
C MET A 81 9.75 8.82 14.15
N LYS A 82 10.33 9.91 14.67
CA LYS A 82 9.85 10.56 15.87
C LYS A 82 8.60 11.38 15.56
N GLU A 83 7.57 11.25 16.38
CA GLU A 83 6.34 12.04 16.24
C GLU A 83 6.51 13.47 16.77
N GLU A 84 5.96 14.43 16.04
CA GLU A 84 5.92 15.86 16.37
C GLU A 84 4.49 16.45 16.22
N SER A 85 3.46 15.61 16.25
CA SER A 85 2.07 16.03 16.07
C SER A 85 1.55 16.94 17.18
N GLY A 86 2.08 16.79 18.41
CA GLY A 86 1.60 17.48 19.59
C GLY A 86 0.28 16.94 20.14
N LEU A 87 -0.19 15.79 19.66
CA LEU A 87 -1.40 15.14 20.15
C LEU A 87 -1.21 14.67 21.60
N PRO A 88 -2.25 14.70 22.45
CA PRO A 88 -2.15 14.26 23.86
C PRO A 88 -1.89 12.75 24.02
N PHE A 89 -1.93 11.99 22.93
CA PHE A 89 -1.67 10.56 22.84
C PHE A 89 -0.52 10.24 21.87
N SER A 90 0.34 11.19 21.54
CA SER A 90 1.52 11.01 20.69
C SER A 90 2.42 9.89 21.22
N ALA A 91 3.05 9.17 20.29
CA ALA A 91 4.10 8.21 20.60
C ALA A 91 5.34 8.92 21.21
N THR A 92 6.03 8.25 22.13
CA THR A 92 7.17 8.84 22.88
C THR A 92 8.54 8.37 22.36
N GLY A 93 8.58 7.42 21.42
CA GLY A 93 9.81 6.83 20.88
C GLY A 93 10.19 7.39 19.50
N ASP A 94 11.00 6.59 18.80
CA ASP A 94 11.46 6.87 17.44
C ASP A 94 10.63 6.12 16.37
N VAL A 95 9.42 5.70 16.75
CA VAL A 95 8.44 5.02 15.87
C VAL A 95 7.10 5.72 16.04
N ALA A 96 6.37 5.93 14.96
CA ALA A 96 5.08 6.62 14.99
C ALA A 96 4.13 6.19 13.85
N HIS A 97 2.82 6.19 14.12
CA HIS A 97 1.77 5.97 13.13
C HIS A 97 1.52 7.22 12.28
N THR A 98 2.46 7.53 11.38
CA THR A 98 2.36 8.70 10.50
C THR A 98 1.75 8.39 9.14
N CYS A 99 1.37 7.13 8.87
CA CYS A 99 0.55 6.75 7.73
C CYS A 99 -0.95 6.60 8.09
N GLY A 100 -1.28 6.36 9.37
CA GLY A 100 -2.66 6.26 9.83
C GLY A 100 -3.15 4.83 10.03
N HIS A 101 -2.27 3.81 10.04
CA HIS A 101 -2.63 2.40 10.18
C HIS A 101 -3.30 2.08 11.53
N ASP A 102 -3.03 2.87 12.58
CA ASP A 102 -3.77 2.85 13.84
C ASP A 102 -5.28 3.11 13.64
N THR A 103 -5.63 4.01 12.71
CA THR A 103 -7.03 4.31 12.37
C THR A 103 -7.66 3.17 11.56
N HIS A 104 -6.92 2.56 10.62
CA HIS A 104 -7.39 1.45 9.80
C HIS A 104 -7.72 0.23 10.66
N THR A 105 -6.81 -0.12 11.56
CA THR A 105 -7.00 -1.20 12.55
C THR A 105 -8.19 -0.92 13.45
N ALA A 106 -8.34 0.30 13.96
CA ALA A 106 -9.46 0.66 14.83
C ALA A 106 -10.81 0.62 14.09
N MET A 107 -10.87 1.09 12.84
CA MET A 107 -12.07 1.01 11.99
C MET A 107 -12.46 -0.44 11.71
N LEU A 108 -11.49 -1.31 11.39
CA LEU A 108 -11.77 -2.72 11.11
C LEU A 108 -12.19 -3.49 12.36
N LEU A 109 -11.67 -3.16 13.55
CA LEU A 109 -12.15 -3.71 14.83
C LEU A 109 -13.61 -3.31 15.11
N ALA A 110 -13.99 -2.05 14.86
CA ALA A 110 -15.39 -1.62 15.00
C ALA A 110 -16.30 -2.29 13.96
N ALA A 111 -15.85 -2.44 12.73
CA ALA A 111 -16.55 -3.21 11.70
C ALA A 111 -16.72 -4.68 12.12
N ALA A 112 -15.69 -5.29 12.70
CA ALA A 112 -15.74 -6.67 13.23
C ALA A 112 -16.84 -6.82 14.29
N GLN A 113 -16.97 -5.87 15.23
CA GLN A 113 -18.02 -5.89 16.21
C GLN A 113 -19.42 -5.89 15.55
N MET A 114 -19.67 -4.97 14.61
CA MET A 114 -20.94 -4.90 13.89
C MET A 114 -21.23 -6.17 13.08
N LEU A 115 -20.22 -6.72 12.40
CA LEU A 115 -20.36 -7.97 11.63
C LEU A 115 -20.69 -9.15 12.54
N LYS A 116 -20.11 -9.20 13.75
CA LYS A 116 -20.41 -10.25 14.71
C LYS A 116 -21.85 -10.13 15.25
N GLU A 117 -22.34 -8.92 15.48
CA GLU A 117 -23.73 -8.66 15.86
C GLU A 117 -24.72 -9.12 14.78
N HIS A 118 -24.34 -9.06 13.49
CA HIS A 118 -25.14 -9.48 12.34
C HIS A 118 -24.76 -10.88 11.81
N GLU A 119 -23.96 -11.68 12.52
CA GLU A 119 -23.44 -12.97 12.02
C GLU A 119 -24.51 -13.89 11.45
N GLY A 120 -25.68 -13.94 12.09
CA GLY A 120 -26.82 -14.76 11.66
C GLY A 120 -27.46 -14.35 10.34
N GLU A 121 -27.23 -13.12 9.89
CA GLU A 121 -27.79 -12.54 8.66
C GLU A 121 -26.82 -12.63 7.47
N LEU A 122 -25.56 -13.02 7.70
CA LEU A 122 -24.55 -13.10 6.65
C LEU A 122 -24.80 -14.29 5.72
N ASN A 123 -24.98 -14.04 4.42
CA ASN A 123 -25.18 -15.07 3.39
C ASN A 123 -23.86 -15.65 2.85
N GLY A 124 -22.82 -15.71 3.66
CA GLY A 124 -21.48 -16.18 3.30
C GLY A 124 -20.50 -15.87 4.42
N CYS A 125 -19.25 -15.70 4.10
CA CYS A 125 -18.18 -15.46 5.05
C CYS A 125 -17.54 -14.09 4.86
N VAL A 126 -17.28 -13.40 5.97
CA VAL A 126 -16.37 -12.24 5.99
C VAL A 126 -15.06 -12.68 6.62
N LYS A 127 -13.96 -12.48 5.92
CA LYS A 127 -12.61 -12.68 6.41
C LYS A 127 -11.98 -11.34 6.76
N LEU A 128 -11.58 -11.16 8.00
CA LEU A 128 -10.88 -9.99 8.50
C LEU A 128 -9.37 -10.26 8.43
N MET A 129 -8.62 -9.37 7.82
CA MET A 129 -7.18 -9.43 7.68
C MET A 129 -6.56 -8.20 8.33
N PHE A 130 -5.82 -8.40 9.41
CA PHE A 130 -5.00 -7.39 10.05
C PHE A 130 -3.54 -7.68 9.67
N GLN A 131 -3.00 -6.83 8.81
CA GLN A 131 -1.76 -7.07 8.10
C GLN A 131 -0.57 -6.38 8.76
N PRO A 132 0.59 -7.05 8.96
CA PRO A 132 1.85 -6.44 9.33
C PRO A 132 2.58 -5.91 8.10
N ASP A 133 3.57 -5.03 8.28
CA ASP A 133 4.62 -4.66 7.33
C ASP A 133 4.13 -4.24 5.93
N GLU A 134 3.16 -3.33 5.89
CA GLU A 134 2.76 -2.66 4.63
C GLU A 134 3.87 -1.73 4.14
N GLU A 135 4.52 -1.00 5.04
CA GLU A 135 5.55 0.00 4.77
C GLU A 135 6.90 -0.60 4.33
N GLY A 136 7.03 -1.94 4.38
CA GLY A 136 8.25 -2.64 3.95
C GLY A 136 9.48 -2.27 4.78
N THR A 137 9.32 -2.01 6.07
CA THR A 137 10.42 -1.62 6.96
C THR A 137 11.29 -2.79 7.39
N ASN A 138 10.94 -4.03 7.01
CA ASN A 138 11.72 -5.22 7.31
C ASN A 138 12.89 -5.42 6.33
N PRO A 139 13.98 -6.07 6.75
CA PRO A 139 15.13 -6.35 5.89
C PRO A 139 14.97 -7.60 4.99
N LEU A 140 13.81 -8.28 5.02
CA LEU A 140 13.63 -9.60 4.39
C LEU A 140 13.36 -9.51 2.87
N GLY A 141 13.02 -8.31 2.35
CA GLY A 141 12.83 -8.07 0.93
C GLY A 141 11.47 -8.53 0.36
N PHE A 142 10.48 -8.78 1.24
CA PHE A 142 9.10 -9.03 0.88
C PHE A 142 8.16 -8.29 1.85
N SER A 143 6.97 -7.95 1.41
CA SER A 143 5.97 -7.22 2.18
C SER A 143 5.06 -8.12 3.01
N GLY A 144 4.28 -7.49 3.91
CA GLY A 144 3.29 -8.19 4.72
C GLY A 144 2.21 -8.89 3.90
N ALA A 145 1.70 -8.24 2.83
CA ALA A 145 0.73 -8.87 1.94
C ALA A 145 1.32 -10.07 1.23
N GLN A 146 2.57 -9.99 0.71
CA GLN A 146 3.26 -11.12 0.09
C GLN A 146 3.42 -12.29 1.07
N ALA A 147 3.80 -12.01 2.31
CA ALA A 147 3.92 -13.03 3.35
C ALA A 147 2.58 -13.71 3.64
N MET A 148 1.51 -12.93 3.86
CA MET A 148 0.19 -13.47 4.15
C MET A 148 -0.42 -14.22 2.96
N LEU A 149 -0.18 -13.79 1.72
CA LEU A 149 -0.57 -14.54 0.52
C LEU A 149 0.14 -15.90 0.46
N LYS A 150 1.44 -15.92 0.72
CA LYS A 150 2.23 -17.17 0.77
C LYS A 150 1.72 -18.13 1.85
N ASP A 151 1.28 -17.60 2.98
CA ASP A 151 0.69 -18.39 4.08
C ASP A 151 -0.78 -18.78 3.81
N GLY A 152 -1.37 -18.37 2.68
CA GLY A 152 -2.69 -18.78 2.23
C GLY A 152 -3.84 -17.94 2.78
N VAL A 153 -3.66 -16.64 2.99
CA VAL A 153 -4.72 -15.73 3.48
C VAL A 153 -5.97 -15.72 2.60
N LEU A 154 -5.83 -15.99 1.31
CA LEU A 154 -6.96 -16.06 0.38
C LEU A 154 -7.64 -17.45 0.34
N GLU A 155 -7.15 -18.41 1.14
CA GLU A 155 -7.68 -19.78 1.20
C GLU A 155 -8.31 -20.06 2.58
N ASN A 156 -9.18 -21.06 2.63
CA ASN A 156 -9.77 -21.60 3.87
C ASN A 156 -10.46 -20.56 4.80
N PRO A 157 -11.59 -19.93 4.38
CA PRO A 157 -12.30 -20.11 3.12
C PRO A 157 -11.64 -19.35 1.96
N HIS A 158 -11.88 -19.80 0.71
CA HIS A 158 -11.43 -19.11 -0.48
C HIS A 158 -12.07 -17.72 -0.58
N VAL A 159 -11.25 -16.71 -0.85
CA VAL A 159 -11.68 -15.30 -0.96
C VAL A 159 -12.10 -14.99 -2.39
N ASP A 160 -13.29 -14.43 -2.56
CA ASP A 160 -13.86 -14.07 -3.87
C ASP A 160 -13.76 -12.57 -4.19
N ALA A 161 -13.62 -11.73 -3.17
CA ALA A 161 -13.45 -10.29 -3.29
C ALA A 161 -12.71 -9.72 -2.07
N ALA A 162 -12.03 -8.60 -2.24
CA ALA A 162 -11.34 -7.91 -1.16
C ALA A 162 -11.69 -6.41 -1.12
N VAL A 163 -11.74 -5.84 0.07
CA VAL A 163 -11.95 -4.39 0.28
C VAL A 163 -10.97 -3.90 1.34
N SER A 164 -10.37 -2.76 1.07
CA SER A 164 -9.53 -2.02 2.02
C SER A 164 -9.87 -0.54 2.01
N MET A 165 -9.47 0.17 3.04
CA MET A 165 -9.67 1.62 3.14
C MET A 165 -8.45 2.27 3.79
N HIS A 166 -7.97 3.36 3.19
CA HIS A 166 -6.90 4.18 3.74
C HIS A 166 -7.44 5.54 4.18
N ILE A 167 -7.01 6.04 5.34
CA ILE A 167 -7.26 7.43 5.71
C ILE A 167 -6.26 8.35 5.01
N MET A 168 -6.69 9.53 4.59
CA MET A 168 -5.84 10.50 3.90
C MET A 168 -5.92 11.85 4.60
N SER A 169 -4.81 12.32 5.16
CA SER A 169 -4.63 13.70 5.60
C SER A 169 -4.32 14.61 4.42
N GLN A 170 -4.47 15.91 4.56
CA GLN A 170 -4.31 16.88 3.48
C GLN A 170 -5.15 16.51 2.23
N SER A 171 -6.30 15.88 2.50
CA SER A 171 -7.21 15.38 1.47
C SER A 171 -7.75 16.52 0.58
N PRO A 172 -8.05 16.27 -0.71
CA PRO A 172 -8.75 17.24 -1.55
C PRO A 172 -10.24 17.37 -1.20
N HIS A 173 -10.78 16.52 -0.33
CA HIS A 173 -12.17 16.49 0.09
C HIS A 173 -12.31 16.79 1.58
N PRO A 174 -13.45 17.37 2.03
CA PRO A 174 -13.72 17.59 3.46
C PRO A 174 -13.60 16.30 4.27
N ALA A 175 -13.29 16.46 5.57
CA ALA A 175 -13.19 15.34 6.50
C ALA A 175 -14.44 14.44 6.46
N GLY A 176 -14.25 13.13 6.44
CA GLY A 176 -15.31 12.12 6.39
C GLY A 176 -15.83 11.79 4.99
N THR A 177 -15.42 12.50 3.94
CA THR A 177 -15.73 12.09 2.57
C THR A 177 -15.05 10.77 2.24
N ILE A 178 -15.81 9.80 1.73
CA ILE A 178 -15.26 8.57 1.17
C ILE A 178 -15.21 8.71 -0.34
N TYR A 179 -14.06 8.40 -0.93
CA TYR A 179 -13.85 8.49 -2.37
C TYR A 179 -12.96 7.35 -2.86
N THR A 180 -12.98 7.11 -4.16
CA THR A 180 -12.23 6.01 -4.76
C THR A 180 -11.97 6.27 -6.24
N ARG A 181 -11.55 5.24 -6.97
CA ARG A 181 -11.39 5.26 -8.42
C ARG A 181 -11.54 3.84 -8.97
N ARG A 182 -12.24 3.68 -10.08
CA ARG A 182 -12.27 2.42 -10.85
C ARG A 182 -10.99 2.26 -11.67
N GLY A 183 -10.48 1.04 -11.77
CA GLY A 183 -9.23 0.74 -12.48
C GLY A 183 -7.98 1.05 -11.65
N PRO A 184 -6.89 1.58 -12.26
CA PRO A 184 -5.66 1.87 -11.55
C PRO A 184 -5.90 2.84 -10.38
N MET A 185 -5.61 2.44 -9.16
CA MET A 185 -5.83 3.23 -7.94
C MET A 185 -4.53 3.84 -7.42
N MET A 186 -3.44 3.05 -7.38
CA MET A 186 -2.10 3.50 -6.98
C MET A 186 -1.05 2.95 -7.93
N SER A 187 0.10 3.62 -8.00
CA SER A 187 1.21 3.21 -8.87
C SER A 187 1.93 1.99 -8.32
N SER A 188 2.58 1.24 -9.22
CA SER A 188 3.62 0.27 -8.84
C SER A 188 4.84 0.98 -8.24
N CYS A 189 5.66 0.21 -7.53
CA CYS A 189 6.96 0.67 -7.02
C CYS A 189 8.04 -0.36 -7.28
N ASP A 190 9.02 0.01 -8.09
CA ASP A 190 10.23 -0.79 -8.32
C ASP A 190 11.46 0.07 -8.07
N THR A 191 12.42 -0.47 -7.32
CA THR A 191 13.79 0.07 -7.27
C THR A 191 14.63 -0.64 -8.31
N ILE A 192 15.41 0.12 -9.08
CA ILE A 192 16.26 -0.38 -10.15
C ILE A 192 17.71 -0.10 -9.80
N THR A 193 18.54 -1.12 -9.83
CA THR A 193 20.00 -0.99 -9.68
C THR A 193 20.66 -1.46 -10.99
N ILE A 194 21.40 -0.57 -11.63
CA ILE A 194 22.15 -0.85 -12.87
C ILE A 194 23.63 -0.76 -12.55
N THR A 195 24.34 -1.88 -12.67
CA THR A 195 25.78 -1.96 -12.48
C THR A 195 26.48 -2.12 -13.82
N VAL A 196 27.23 -1.11 -14.23
CA VAL A 196 28.09 -1.16 -15.42
C VAL A 196 29.48 -1.57 -15.01
N THR A 197 30.04 -2.59 -15.69
CA THR A 197 31.40 -3.06 -15.48
C THR A 197 32.17 -2.91 -16.78
N GLY A 198 33.19 -2.04 -16.76
CA GLY A 198 34.12 -1.81 -17.85
C GLY A 198 35.49 -2.45 -17.57
N LYS A 199 36.53 -1.73 -17.93
CA LYS A 199 37.92 -2.09 -17.63
C LYS A 199 38.67 -0.81 -17.23
N GLY A 200 39.08 -0.72 -15.94
CA GLY A 200 39.84 0.38 -15.42
C GLY A 200 41.24 0.50 -16.07
N THR A 201 41.70 1.76 -16.21
CA THR A 201 43.03 2.06 -16.74
C THR A 201 43.48 3.46 -16.31
N HIS A 202 44.71 3.82 -16.63
CA HIS A 202 45.22 5.17 -16.44
C HIS A 202 44.47 6.15 -17.35
N GLY A 203 44.02 7.27 -16.80
CA GLY A 203 43.18 8.25 -17.53
C GLY A 203 43.81 8.83 -18.81
N SER A 204 45.13 8.77 -18.96
CA SER A 204 45.84 9.17 -20.21
C SER A 204 45.93 8.06 -21.26
N MET A 205 45.51 6.84 -20.94
CA MET A 205 45.53 5.67 -21.83
C MET A 205 44.15 5.02 -21.97
N PRO A 206 43.08 5.77 -22.32
CA PRO A 206 41.72 5.28 -22.34
C PRO A 206 41.50 4.14 -23.34
N GLN A 207 42.31 4.06 -24.39
CA GLN A 207 42.26 2.99 -25.40
C GLN A 207 42.61 1.59 -24.86
N GLU A 208 43.21 1.52 -23.66
CA GLU A 208 43.55 0.24 -23.01
C GLU A 208 42.44 -0.25 -22.08
N GLY A 209 41.44 0.58 -21.84
CA GLY A 209 40.30 0.32 -20.94
C GLY A 209 38.96 0.25 -21.66
N VAL A 210 37.91 0.14 -20.85
CA VAL A 210 36.51 0.34 -21.23
C VAL A 210 35.90 1.27 -20.20
N ASP A 211 35.52 2.48 -20.62
CA ASP A 211 35.06 3.56 -19.74
C ASP A 211 33.63 3.28 -19.23
N ALA A 212 33.53 2.77 -18.00
CA ALA A 212 32.26 2.48 -17.36
C ALA A 212 31.43 3.76 -17.12
N LEU A 213 32.04 4.92 -16.87
CA LEU A 213 31.32 6.19 -16.71
C LEU A 213 30.66 6.61 -18.01
N ASN A 214 31.40 6.58 -19.12
CA ASN A 214 30.87 6.91 -20.44
C ASN A 214 29.67 5.98 -20.80
N VAL A 215 29.81 4.69 -20.59
CA VAL A 215 28.72 3.71 -20.81
C VAL A 215 27.51 4.02 -19.92
N GLY A 216 27.71 4.32 -18.64
CA GLY A 216 26.68 4.73 -17.71
C GLY A 216 25.91 5.98 -18.15
N VAL A 217 26.60 7.00 -18.67
CA VAL A 217 25.99 8.22 -19.23
C VAL A 217 25.12 7.89 -20.44
N HIS A 218 25.58 7.02 -21.34
CA HIS A 218 24.79 6.61 -22.50
C HIS A 218 23.56 5.77 -22.09
N ILE A 219 23.69 4.88 -21.12
CA ILE A 219 22.54 4.15 -20.54
C ILE A 219 21.55 5.14 -19.93
N TYR A 220 21.99 6.06 -19.07
CA TYR A 220 21.14 7.09 -18.48
C TYR A 220 20.35 7.87 -19.53
N SER A 221 21.02 8.35 -20.57
CA SER A 221 20.40 9.11 -21.65
C SER A 221 19.40 8.27 -22.46
N ALA A 222 19.76 7.02 -22.78
CA ALA A 222 18.89 6.12 -23.55
C ALA A 222 17.63 5.72 -22.78
N LEU A 223 17.72 5.58 -21.45
CA LEU A 223 16.57 5.25 -20.59
C LEU A 223 15.50 6.35 -20.59
N GLN A 224 15.86 7.61 -20.84
CA GLN A 224 14.87 8.70 -20.96
C GLN A 224 13.89 8.48 -22.12
N ASN A 225 14.27 7.68 -23.12
CA ASN A 225 13.40 7.33 -24.24
C ASN A 225 12.13 6.59 -23.82
N LEU A 226 12.18 5.80 -22.72
CA LEU A 226 11.03 5.03 -22.25
C LEU A 226 9.84 5.92 -21.95
N THR A 227 10.02 6.93 -21.11
CA THR A 227 8.93 7.82 -20.71
C THR A 227 8.61 8.85 -21.81
N ALA A 228 9.60 9.24 -22.63
CA ALA A 228 9.42 10.26 -23.64
C ALA A 228 8.85 9.76 -24.97
N ARG A 229 9.01 8.47 -25.31
CA ARG A 229 8.70 7.92 -26.65
C ARG A 229 7.99 6.59 -26.65
N GLU A 230 7.98 5.83 -25.54
CA GLU A 230 7.43 4.47 -25.48
C GLU A 230 6.16 4.37 -24.63
N LEU A 231 5.75 5.44 -23.92
CA LEU A 231 4.43 5.54 -23.29
C LEU A 231 3.39 6.02 -24.29
N ALA A 232 2.22 5.38 -24.29
CA ALA A 232 1.05 5.93 -24.96
C ALA A 232 0.57 7.20 -24.20
N PRO A 233 -0.15 8.13 -24.87
CA PRO A 233 -0.60 9.38 -24.23
C PRO A 233 -1.45 9.19 -22.98
N GLU A 234 -2.21 8.08 -22.88
CA GLU A 234 -3.07 7.72 -21.77
C GLU A 234 -2.35 6.92 -20.67
N GLU A 235 -1.15 6.42 -20.94
CA GLU A 235 -0.34 5.69 -19.96
C GLU A 235 0.45 6.65 -19.06
N GLN A 236 0.57 6.32 -17.80
CA GLN A 236 1.40 7.04 -16.83
C GLN A 236 2.57 6.17 -16.38
N GLY A 237 3.75 6.76 -16.40
CA GLY A 237 4.96 6.09 -15.94
C GLY A 237 6.05 7.09 -15.60
N VAL A 238 6.82 6.77 -14.57
CA VAL A 238 7.98 7.53 -14.11
C VAL A 238 9.17 6.61 -14.06
N LEU A 239 10.31 7.08 -14.58
CA LEU A 239 11.61 6.47 -14.40
C LEU A 239 12.59 7.55 -13.98
N THR A 240 13.07 7.47 -12.74
CA THR A 240 14.02 8.44 -12.20
C THR A 240 15.26 7.71 -11.72
N ILE A 241 16.42 8.11 -12.21
CA ILE A 241 17.71 7.71 -11.65
C ILE A 241 18.12 8.76 -10.64
N GLY A 242 18.04 8.39 -9.35
CA GLY A 242 18.33 9.31 -8.22
C GLY A 242 19.78 9.26 -7.77
N SER A 243 20.53 8.24 -8.18
CA SER A 243 21.94 8.07 -7.80
C SER A 243 22.74 7.55 -8.98
N PHE A 244 23.93 8.16 -9.21
CA PHE A 244 24.87 7.76 -10.25
C PHE A 244 26.28 7.90 -9.67
N ASN A 245 26.92 6.79 -9.31
CA ASN A 245 28.20 6.78 -8.61
C ASN A 245 29.22 5.96 -9.36
N GLY A 246 30.45 6.51 -9.46
CA GLY A 246 31.59 5.81 -10.04
C GLY A 246 32.83 6.72 -10.15
N GLY A 247 34.00 6.13 -9.98
CA GLY A 247 35.28 6.83 -10.01
C GLY A 247 35.62 7.54 -8.71
N GLU A 248 36.93 7.54 -8.37
CA GLU A 248 37.45 8.15 -7.13
C GLU A 248 38.58 9.17 -7.43
N ALA A 249 39.23 9.09 -8.60
CA ALA A 249 40.36 9.92 -8.95
C ALA A 249 40.29 10.44 -10.39
N ALA A 250 40.72 11.66 -10.60
CA ALA A 250 40.64 12.35 -11.91
C ALA A 250 41.46 11.69 -13.02
N ASN A 251 42.52 10.94 -12.67
CA ASN A 251 43.43 10.31 -13.60
C ASN A 251 43.27 8.78 -13.71
N VAL A 252 42.10 8.24 -13.28
CA VAL A 252 41.82 6.82 -13.32
C VAL A 252 40.44 6.60 -13.97
N LEU A 253 40.37 5.77 -15.02
CA LEU A 253 39.11 5.23 -15.52
C LEU A 253 38.56 4.20 -14.52
N PRO A 254 37.36 4.40 -13.99
CA PRO A 254 36.78 3.42 -13.06
C PRO A 254 36.36 2.13 -13.76
N GLU A 255 36.54 1.01 -13.08
CA GLU A 255 36.05 -0.29 -13.56
C GLU A 255 34.55 -0.46 -13.42
N LYS A 256 33.94 0.16 -12.38
CA LYS A 256 32.53 0.03 -12.07
C LYS A 256 31.84 1.38 -11.92
N VAL A 257 30.58 1.41 -12.37
CA VAL A 257 29.63 2.49 -12.14
C VAL A 257 28.28 1.90 -11.75
N CYS A 258 27.63 2.51 -10.79
CA CYS A 258 26.31 2.10 -10.30
C CYS A 258 25.29 3.25 -10.47
N LEU A 259 24.18 2.94 -11.11
CA LEU A 259 23.00 3.82 -11.19
C LEU A 259 21.89 3.18 -10.36
N VAL A 260 21.26 3.96 -9.49
CA VAL A 260 20.10 3.52 -8.71
C VAL A 260 18.94 4.46 -8.97
N GLY A 261 17.77 3.89 -9.20
CA GLY A 261 16.58 4.65 -9.54
C GLY A 261 15.28 4.00 -9.09
N THR A 262 14.18 4.70 -9.34
CA THR A 262 12.83 4.20 -9.10
C THR A 262 12.02 4.19 -10.38
N MET A 263 11.18 3.18 -10.53
CA MET A 263 10.19 3.08 -11.61
C MET A 263 8.79 3.01 -11.00
N ARG A 264 7.87 3.79 -11.56
CA ARG A 264 6.45 3.80 -11.19
C ARG A 264 5.62 3.69 -12.45
N THR A 265 4.59 2.87 -12.44
CA THR A 265 3.59 2.78 -13.51
C THR A 265 2.21 2.58 -12.91
N THR A 266 1.18 2.96 -13.64
CA THR A 266 -0.22 2.78 -13.21
C THR A 266 -0.89 1.57 -13.86
N VAL A 267 -0.16 0.86 -14.74
CA VAL A 267 -0.65 -0.31 -15.47
C VAL A 267 0.41 -1.41 -15.43
N GLU A 268 0.05 -2.60 -15.00
CA GLU A 268 0.99 -3.72 -14.82
C GLU A 268 1.61 -4.20 -16.15
N ALA A 269 0.86 -4.12 -17.25
CA ALA A 269 1.41 -4.41 -18.58
C ALA A 269 2.53 -3.43 -18.97
N THR A 270 2.38 -2.15 -18.63
CA THR A 270 3.41 -1.11 -18.84
C THR A 270 4.62 -1.36 -17.95
N ARG A 271 4.41 -1.74 -16.68
CA ARG A 271 5.47 -2.12 -15.75
C ARG A 271 6.32 -3.28 -16.31
N THR A 272 5.67 -4.36 -16.72
CA THR A 272 6.33 -5.53 -17.32
C THR A 272 7.10 -5.16 -18.60
N ARG A 273 6.50 -4.34 -19.47
CA ARG A 273 7.15 -3.82 -20.69
C ARG A 273 8.39 -3.00 -20.35
N PHE A 274 8.30 -2.08 -19.39
CA PHE A 274 9.40 -1.22 -18.98
C PHE A 274 10.58 -2.02 -18.43
N LYS A 275 10.35 -3.01 -17.56
CA LYS A 275 11.42 -3.89 -17.07
C LYS A 275 12.20 -4.53 -18.22
N LYS A 276 11.51 -5.16 -19.16
CA LYS A 276 12.13 -5.76 -20.34
C LYS A 276 12.89 -4.74 -21.21
N ARG A 277 12.33 -3.55 -21.36
CA ARG A 277 12.96 -2.50 -22.17
C ARG A 277 14.21 -1.92 -21.49
N ILE A 278 14.20 -1.74 -20.18
CA ILE A 278 15.36 -1.30 -19.39
C ILE A 278 16.51 -2.31 -19.57
N GLU A 279 16.25 -3.60 -19.40
CA GLU A 279 17.24 -4.64 -19.62
C GLU A 279 17.81 -4.61 -21.04
N ALA A 280 16.95 -4.50 -22.06
CA ALA A 280 17.36 -4.48 -23.46
C ALA A 280 18.19 -3.23 -23.81
N ILE A 281 17.81 -2.04 -23.30
CA ILE A 281 18.56 -0.79 -23.51
C ILE A 281 19.94 -0.90 -22.86
N CYS A 282 19.99 -1.33 -21.59
CA CYS A 282 21.24 -1.49 -20.87
C CYS A 282 22.18 -2.47 -21.56
N ALA A 283 21.67 -3.64 -21.97
CA ALA A 283 22.46 -4.65 -22.69
C ALA A 283 22.97 -4.13 -24.03
N GLY A 284 22.11 -3.45 -24.82
CA GLY A 284 22.50 -2.87 -26.11
C GLY A 284 23.59 -1.80 -25.98
N MET A 285 23.48 -0.91 -25.01
CA MET A 285 24.50 0.12 -24.76
C MET A 285 25.80 -0.52 -24.27
N ALA A 286 25.75 -1.45 -23.32
CA ALA A 286 26.94 -2.12 -22.84
C ALA A 286 27.66 -2.87 -23.99
N GLN A 287 26.94 -3.58 -24.85
CA GLN A 287 27.49 -4.27 -26.01
C GLN A 287 28.16 -3.31 -27.00
N ALA A 288 27.51 -2.15 -27.28
CA ALA A 288 28.04 -1.17 -28.22
C ALA A 288 29.40 -0.58 -27.77
N PHE A 289 29.64 -0.49 -26.47
CA PHE A 289 30.85 0.07 -25.89
C PHE A 289 31.81 -0.99 -25.32
N GLY A 290 31.53 -2.28 -25.46
CA GLY A 290 32.36 -3.39 -24.98
C GLY A 290 32.38 -3.58 -23.44
N ALA A 291 31.35 -3.06 -22.74
CA ALA A 291 31.17 -3.22 -21.31
C ALA A 291 30.26 -4.41 -20.97
N LYS A 292 30.18 -4.75 -19.66
CA LYS A 292 29.15 -5.63 -19.11
C LYS A 292 28.16 -4.81 -18.29
N VAL A 293 26.92 -5.28 -18.19
CA VAL A 293 25.87 -4.65 -17.38
C VAL A 293 25.06 -5.69 -16.63
N GLY A 294 24.74 -5.41 -15.37
CA GLY A 294 23.74 -6.10 -14.56
C GLY A 294 22.60 -5.15 -14.27
N VAL A 295 21.36 -5.62 -14.34
CA VAL A 295 20.15 -4.89 -13.97
C VAL A 295 19.40 -5.70 -12.94
N GLU A 296 19.11 -5.10 -11.80
CA GLU A 296 18.35 -5.72 -10.72
C GLU A 296 17.11 -4.86 -10.42
N PHE A 297 15.98 -5.52 -10.17
CA PHE A 297 14.74 -4.89 -9.71
C PHE A 297 14.42 -5.41 -8.31
N THR A 298 14.22 -4.49 -7.36
CA THR A 298 13.83 -4.80 -5.98
C THR A 298 12.60 -4.00 -5.57
N GLN A 299 12.03 -4.29 -4.41
CA GLN A 299 10.78 -3.68 -3.93
C GLN A 299 9.61 -3.84 -4.92
N GLY A 300 9.48 -4.92 -5.59
CA GLY A 300 8.60 -5.13 -6.72
C GLY A 300 7.09 -5.08 -6.40
N ILE A 301 6.57 -3.98 -5.84
CA ILE A 301 5.15 -3.78 -5.53
C ILE A 301 4.36 -3.49 -6.81
N PRO A 302 3.34 -4.29 -7.17
CA PRO A 302 2.48 -4.07 -8.33
C PRO A 302 1.62 -2.80 -8.22
N THR A 303 0.83 -2.50 -9.25
CA THR A 303 -0.20 -1.46 -9.18
C THR A 303 -1.39 -1.94 -8.35
N VAL A 304 -1.91 -1.10 -7.43
CA VAL A 304 -3.24 -1.35 -6.84
C VAL A 304 -4.29 -1.13 -7.92
N TYR A 305 -5.03 -2.18 -8.23
CA TYR A 305 -6.07 -2.13 -9.24
C TYR A 305 -7.45 -2.40 -8.63
N ASN A 306 -8.30 -1.39 -8.69
CA ASN A 306 -9.69 -1.52 -8.29
C ASN A 306 -10.50 -2.17 -9.39
N ASP A 307 -11.05 -3.35 -9.14
CA ASP A 307 -11.95 -4.02 -10.07
C ASP A 307 -13.16 -3.11 -10.38
N PRO A 308 -13.41 -2.76 -11.65
CA PRO A 308 -14.45 -1.79 -11.99
C PRO A 308 -15.87 -2.22 -11.58
N ALA A 309 -16.17 -3.53 -11.65
CA ALA A 309 -17.51 -4.04 -11.33
C ALA A 309 -17.74 -4.08 -9.82
N LEU A 310 -16.75 -4.55 -9.04
CA LEU A 310 -16.80 -4.52 -7.58
C LEU A 310 -16.86 -3.07 -7.08
N THR A 311 -15.99 -2.20 -7.59
CA THR A 311 -15.91 -0.80 -7.15
C THR A 311 -17.21 -0.05 -7.43
N GLN A 312 -17.86 -0.29 -8.58
CA GLN A 312 -19.16 0.31 -8.86
C GLN A 312 -20.23 -0.10 -7.83
N ARG A 313 -20.23 -1.36 -7.40
CA ARG A 313 -21.16 -1.84 -6.36
C ARG A 313 -20.82 -1.22 -5.00
N VAL A 314 -19.55 -1.20 -4.62
CA VAL A 314 -19.10 -0.59 -3.35
C VAL A 314 -19.42 0.91 -3.29
N ILE A 315 -19.27 1.64 -4.40
CA ILE A 315 -19.74 3.04 -4.52
C ILE A 315 -21.24 3.11 -4.23
N GLY A 316 -22.05 2.23 -4.82
CA GLY A 316 -23.49 2.19 -4.58
C GLY A 316 -23.84 1.94 -3.11
N TYR A 317 -23.27 0.90 -2.50
CA TYR A 317 -23.49 0.58 -1.08
C TYR A 317 -23.07 1.73 -0.15
N THR A 318 -21.94 2.37 -0.44
CA THR A 318 -21.42 3.50 0.34
C THR A 318 -22.33 4.72 0.21
N SER A 319 -22.75 5.06 -1.02
CA SER A 319 -23.64 6.19 -1.28
C SER A 319 -25.00 6.02 -0.61
N GLU A 320 -25.56 4.81 -0.63
CA GLU A 320 -26.86 4.52 -0.01
C GLU A 320 -26.76 4.57 1.53
N LEU A 321 -25.68 4.02 2.12
CA LEU A 321 -25.42 4.06 3.55
C LEU A 321 -25.30 5.49 4.08
N LEU A 322 -24.48 6.30 3.39
CA LEU A 322 -24.13 7.64 3.86
C LEU A 322 -25.14 8.71 3.42
N GLY A 323 -25.96 8.42 2.40
CA GLY A 323 -26.85 9.40 1.77
C GLY A 323 -26.11 10.48 0.99
N GLU A 324 -24.89 10.19 0.53
CA GLU A 324 -23.98 11.11 -0.15
C GLU A 324 -23.39 10.46 -1.39
N GLU A 325 -22.99 11.26 -2.38
CA GLU A 325 -22.26 10.79 -3.55
C GLU A 325 -20.82 10.42 -3.14
N VAL A 326 -20.30 9.30 -3.67
CA VAL A 326 -18.91 8.90 -3.53
C VAL A 326 -18.12 9.44 -4.72
N PRO A 327 -17.25 10.46 -4.54
CA PRO A 327 -16.48 11.02 -5.64
C PRO A 327 -15.49 10.00 -6.23
N GLU A 328 -15.35 10.03 -7.56
CA GLU A 328 -14.29 9.28 -8.22
C GLU A 328 -13.09 10.19 -8.57
N MET A 329 -11.89 9.73 -8.24
CA MET A 329 -10.65 10.44 -8.55
C MET A 329 -10.39 10.46 -10.06
N ARG A 330 -9.90 11.59 -10.58
CA ARG A 330 -9.54 11.73 -11.99
C ARG A 330 -8.27 10.97 -12.37
N ALA A 331 -7.30 10.90 -11.46
CA ALA A 331 -6.02 10.24 -11.66
C ALA A 331 -5.70 9.32 -10.47
N PRO A 332 -4.94 8.24 -10.67
CA PRO A 332 -4.46 7.39 -9.59
C PRO A 332 -3.43 8.14 -8.73
N PHE A 333 -3.22 7.67 -7.51
CA PHE A 333 -2.11 8.13 -6.67
C PHE A 333 -0.77 7.68 -7.23
N SER A 334 0.26 8.49 -7.02
CA SER A 334 1.65 8.15 -7.36
C SER A 334 2.35 7.30 -6.30
N CYS A 335 1.77 7.17 -5.09
CA CYS A 335 2.22 6.22 -4.07
C CYS A 335 1.83 4.78 -4.43
N SER A 336 2.30 3.84 -3.65
CA SER A 336 2.02 2.39 -3.77
C SER A 336 1.52 1.86 -2.43
N ASP A 337 0.85 0.72 -2.45
CA ASP A 337 0.41 -0.05 -1.29
C ASP A 337 0.48 -1.54 -1.66
N ASP A 338 0.92 -2.39 -0.75
CA ASP A 338 1.11 -3.80 -1.00
C ASP A 338 -0.20 -4.61 -1.06
N LEU A 339 -1.37 -3.98 -0.79
CA LEU A 339 -2.68 -4.53 -1.17
C LEU A 339 -2.71 -4.85 -2.67
N SER A 340 -1.85 -4.22 -3.45
CA SER A 340 -1.64 -4.53 -4.86
C SER A 340 -1.42 -6.02 -5.11
N GLU A 341 -0.72 -6.72 -4.25
CA GLU A 341 -0.48 -8.16 -4.35
C GLU A 341 -1.80 -8.96 -4.31
N ILE A 342 -2.74 -8.56 -3.44
CA ILE A 342 -4.09 -9.14 -3.35
C ILE A 342 -4.89 -8.76 -4.60
N SER A 343 -4.81 -7.50 -5.06
CA SER A 343 -5.56 -7.01 -6.21
C SER A 343 -5.16 -7.65 -7.55
N GLN A 344 -3.99 -8.28 -7.64
CA GLN A 344 -3.60 -9.10 -8.78
C GLN A 344 -4.25 -10.49 -8.78
N VAL A 345 -4.81 -10.93 -7.67
CA VAL A 345 -5.32 -12.31 -7.48
C VAL A 345 -6.85 -12.35 -7.44
N VAL A 346 -7.47 -11.41 -6.71
CA VAL A 346 -8.93 -11.35 -6.54
C VAL A 346 -9.47 -9.95 -6.84
N PRO A 347 -10.73 -9.82 -7.31
CA PRO A 347 -11.39 -8.52 -7.46
C PRO A 347 -11.26 -7.72 -6.15
N THR A 348 -10.69 -6.53 -6.24
CA THR A 348 -10.39 -5.70 -5.07
C THR A 348 -10.96 -4.30 -5.25
N CYS A 349 -11.43 -3.70 -4.15
CA CYS A 349 -11.82 -2.30 -4.07
C CYS A 349 -11.07 -1.60 -2.93
N TYR A 350 -10.31 -0.58 -3.26
CA TYR A 350 -9.59 0.28 -2.32
C TYR A 350 -10.32 1.61 -2.21
N LEU A 351 -10.73 1.96 -1.01
CA LEU A 351 -11.41 3.21 -0.68
C LEU A 351 -10.45 4.18 0.02
N ILE A 352 -10.74 5.46 -0.07
CA ILE A 352 -10.08 6.49 0.72
C ILE A 352 -11.10 7.17 1.62
N LEU A 353 -10.76 7.31 2.90
CA LEU A 353 -11.47 8.16 3.85
C LEU A 353 -10.70 9.47 4.01
N SER A 354 -11.33 10.60 3.75
CA SER A 354 -10.72 11.89 4.07
C SER A 354 -10.59 12.07 5.58
N GLY A 355 -9.36 12.15 6.05
CA GLY A 355 -9.00 12.49 7.43
C GLY A 355 -8.84 13.99 7.65
N GLY A 356 -9.28 14.80 6.69
CA GLY A 356 -9.31 16.26 6.75
C GLY A 356 -8.41 16.96 5.72
N THR A 357 -8.81 18.18 5.39
CA THR A 357 -8.09 19.09 4.51
C THR A 357 -7.08 19.95 5.29
N ALA A 358 -6.17 20.63 4.58
CA ALA A 358 -5.27 21.59 5.19
C ALA A 358 -6.03 22.77 5.85
N GLN A 359 -7.18 23.17 5.30
CA GLN A 359 -8.03 24.24 5.83
C GLN A 359 -8.79 23.81 7.10
N GLU A 360 -9.06 22.52 7.25
CA GLU A 360 -9.67 21.94 8.46
C GLU A 360 -8.66 21.65 9.57
N GLY A 361 -7.39 22.02 9.40
CA GLY A 361 -6.36 21.87 10.44
C GLY A 361 -5.44 20.67 10.25
N HIS A 362 -5.47 20.01 9.09
CA HIS A 362 -4.63 18.85 8.75
C HIS A 362 -3.67 19.19 7.59
N PRO A 363 -2.68 20.11 7.78
CA PRO A 363 -1.85 20.63 6.69
C PRO A 363 -0.67 19.71 6.31
N TYR A 364 -0.42 18.65 7.06
CA TYR A 364 0.71 17.74 6.83
C TYR A 364 0.25 16.44 6.20
N PRO A 365 0.91 15.96 5.13
CA PRO A 365 0.59 14.67 4.50
C PRO A 365 1.07 13.50 5.35
N GLN A 366 0.69 12.29 4.94
CA GLN A 366 1.27 11.04 5.48
C GLN A 366 2.79 11.06 5.41
N HIS A 367 3.45 10.26 6.28
CA HIS A 367 4.91 10.19 6.44
C HIS A 367 5.55 11.52 6.90
N ASN A 368 4.74 12.46 7.39
CA ASN A 368 5.25 13.66 8.06
C ASN A 368 5.12 13.49 9.58
N PRO A 369 6.15 13.81 10.39
CA PRO A 369 6.09 13.65 11.86
C PRO A 369 4.98 14.46 12.54
N ARG A 370 4.39 15.43 11.84
CA ARG A 370 3.30 16.29 12.34
C ARG A 370 1.94 15.97 11.76
N VAL A 371 1.80 14.86 11.04
CA VAL A 371 0.52 14.45 10.47
C VAL A 371 -0.53 14.24 11.56
N THR A 372 -1.75 14.65 11.27
CA THR A 372 -2.93 14.42 12.12
C THR A 372 -4.12 14.05 11.25
N PHE A 373 -5.09 13.33 11.83
CA PHE A 373 -6.32 12.93 11.17
C PHE A 373 -7.52 13.31 12.03
N GLU A 374 -8.60 13.72 11.37
CA GLU A 374 -9.88 13.99 12.06
C GLU A 374 -10.47 12.67 12.58
N GLU A 375 -10.47 12.49 13.89
CA GLU A 375 -10.92 11.24 14.52
C GLU A 375 -12.43 11.03 14.43
N SER A 376 -13.22 12.12 14.45
CA SER A 376 -14.68 12.06 14.50
C SER A 376 -15.33 11.46 13.24
N VAL A 377 -14.54 11.19 12.19
CA VAL A 377 -15.01 10.60 10.93
C VAL A 377 -14.80 9.09 10.84
N LEU A 378 -14.03 8.50 11.75
CA LEU A 378 -13.63 7.09 11.66
C LEU A 378 -14.83 6.12 11.71
N TYR A 379 -15.91 6.48 12.41
CA TYR A 379 -17.14 5.67 12.44
C TYR A 379 -17.73 5.46 11.04
N ARG A 380 -17.53 6.41 10.11
CA ARG A 380 -17.99 6.28 8.71
C ARG A 380 -17.25 5.16 7.99
N GLY A 381 -15.92 5.10 8.16
CA GLY A 381 -15.10 4.03 7.60
C GLY A 381 -15.48 2.65 8.15
N ALA A 382 -15.67 2.53 9.46
CA ALA A 382 -16.12 1.29 10.08
C ALA A 382 -17.50 0.86 9.56
N ALA A 383 -18.46 1.79 9.44
CA ALA A 383 -19.79 1.51 8.91
C ALA A 383 -19.72 1.05 7.45
N VAL A 384 -18.88 1.68 6.62
CA VAL A 384 -18.71 1.31 5.22
C VAL A 384 -18.08 -0.08 5.06
N PHE A 385 -17.09 -0.45 5.87
CA PHE A 385 -16.56 -1.81 5.89
C PHE A 385 -17.65 -2.85 6.17
N ALA A 386 -18.39 -2.68 7.26
CA ALA A 386 -19.43 -3.62 7.65
C ALA A 386 -20.57 -3.69 6.63
N ASN A 387 -21.08 -2.53 6.18
CA ASN A 387 -22.15 -2.46 5.19
C ASN A 387 -21.75 -3.08 3.84
N THR A 388 -20.53 -2.80 3.38
CA THR A 388 -20.02 -3.37 2.12
C THR A 388 -20.00 -4.89 2.17
N ALA A 389 -19.52 -5.47 3.28
CA ALA A 389 -19.49 -6.92 3.43
C ALA A 389 -20.90 -7.51 3.46
N ILE A 390 -21.83 -6.91 4.21
CA ILE A 390 -23.21 -7.38 4.31
C ILE A 390 -23.92 -7.31 2.96
N GLU A 391 -23.90 -6.16 2.28
CA GLU A 391 -24.59 -5.97 1.00
C GLU A 391 -23.96 -6.81 -0.12
N TRP A 392 -22.64 -6.90 -0.16
CA TRP A 392 -21.98 -7.76 -1.15
C TRP A 392 -22.34 -9.25 -0.96
N LEU A 393 -22.40 -9.73 0.28
CA LEU A 393 -22.82 -11.12 0.57
C LEU A 393 -24.30 -11.35 0.30
N LYS A 394 -25.18 -10.37 0.45
CA LYS A 394 -26.60 -10.48 0.05
C LYS A 394 -26.75 -10.69 -1.46
N GLU A 395 -25.91 -10.05 -2.26
CA GLU A 395 -25.97 -10.13 -3.72
C GLU A 395 -25.29 -11.39 -4.29
N ASN A 396 -24.28 -11.93 -3.61
CA ASN A 396 -23.38 -12.97 -4.14
C ASN A 396 -23.38 -14.27 -3.33
N GLY A 397 -23.93 -14.28 -2.12
CA GLY A 397 -23.94 -15.41 -1.19
C GLY A 397 -25.07 -16.41 -1.37
#